data_3dbc61e0c5ddd3c3102561834dee2ae9
#
_entry.id   3dbc61e0c5ddd3c3102561834dee2ae9
#
_cell.length_a   1.000
_cell.length_b   1.000
_cell.length_c   1.000
_cell.angle_alpha   90.00
_cell.angle_beta   90.00
_cell.angle_gamma   90.00
#
_symmetry.space_group_name_H-M   'P 1'
#
loop_
_entity.id
_entity.type
_entity.pdbx_description
1 polymer ?
#
loop_
_entity_poly.entity_id
_entity_poly.type
_entity_poly.pdbx_seq_one_letter_code
_entity_poly.pdbx_strand_id
1 'polypeptide(L)'
;MSLPILVVDDSAMARKMLIKSLPPEWDVEISQAGNGVEAIEAYRAGKAAVMFLDLTMPVLDGFGVLEALRKEDLNSMVIVVSADIQPVAQERVMAMGAIAFVKKPVSAELISNVLKQYGVI
;
A
#
# COMPACT_ATOMS: atom_id res chain seq x y z
N MET A 1 7.93 18.36 8.12
CA MET A 1 7.56 17.87 6.77
C MET A 1 6.74 16.60 6.91
N SER A 2 5.64 16.53 6.15
CA SER A 2 4.77 15.36 6.19
C SER A 2 5.31 14.25 5.29
N LEU A 3 5.23 13.02 5.75
CA LEU A 3 5.61 11.84 4.96
C LEU A 3 4.53 11.59 3.89
N PRO A 4 4.87 11.54 2.61
CA PRO A 4 3.90 11.24 1.57
C PRO A 4 3.52 9.77 1.58
N ILE A 5 2.23 9.48 1.72
CA ILE A 5 1.72 8.13 1.64
C ILE A 5 0.65 8.03 0.56
N LEU A 6 0.58 6.86 -0.07
CA LEU A 6 -0.37 6.58 -1.13
C LEU A 6 -1.24 5.39 -0.74
N VAL A 7 -2.55 5.55 -0.86
CA VAL A 7 -3.52 4.48 -0.62
C VAL A 7 -4.11 4.05 -1.96
N VAL A 8 -3.86 2.81 -2.34
CA VAL A 8 -4.23 2.26 -3.65
C VAL A 8 -5.24 1.14 -3.49
N ASP A 9 -6.45 1.38 -3.98
CA ASP A 9 -7.54 0.40 -3.98
C ASP A 9 -8.60 0.91 -4.96
N ASP A 10 -9.22 0.03 -5.73
CA ASP A 10 -10.27 0.43 -6.67
C ASP A 10 -11.58 0.78 -5.96
N SER A 11 -11.74 0.39 -4.71
CA SER A 11 -12.90 0.73 -3.89
C SER A 11 -12.66 2.02 -3.11
N ALA A 12 -13.43 3.06 -3.38
CA ALA A 12 -13.37 4.31 -2.62
C ALA A 12 -13.70 4.09 -1.14
N MET A 13 -14.62 3.17 -0.85
CA MET A 13 -14.97 2.81 0.54
C MET A 13 -13.77 2.16 1.24
N ALA A 14 -13.07 1.25 0.58
CA ALA A 14 -11.89 0.59 1.15
C ALA A 14 -10.77 1.59 1.44
N ARG A 15 -10.53 2.55 0.52
CA ARG A 15 -9.55 3.61 0.74
C ARG A 15 -9.92 4.45 1.97
N LYS A 16 -11.19 4.82 2.09
CA LYS A 16 -11.68 5.61 3.22
C LYS A 16 -11.51 4.86 4.54
N MET A 17 -11.82 3.58 4.57
CA MET A 17 -11.67 2.74 5.77
C MET A 17 -10.21 2.63 6.18
N LEU A 18 -9.31 2.43 5.23
CA LEU A 18 -7.88 2.37 5.53
C LEU A 18 -7.38 3.71 6.09
N ILE A 19 -7.74 4.81 5.47
CA ILE A 19 -7.32 6.14 5.91
C ILE A 19 -7.79 6.41 7.35
N LYS A 20 -9.02 6.03 7.68
CA LYS A 20 -9.54 6.15 9.05
C LYS A 20 -8.80 5.26 10.05
N SER A 21 -8.16 4.19 9.57
CA SER A 21 -7.41 3.26 10.42
C SER A 21 -5.97 3.69 10.68
N LEU A 22 -5.50 4.75 10.01
CA LEU A 22 -4.15 5.27 10.22
C LEU A 22 -4.05 5.97 11.58
N PRO A 23 -2.87 5.92 12.23
CA PRO A 23 -2.68 6.63 13.50
C PRO A 23 -2.96 8.13 13.34
N PRO A 24 -3.84 8.73 14.15
CA PRO A 24 -4.20 10.13 13.97
C PRO A 24 -3.06 11.11 14.22
N GLU A 25 -2.06 10.72 15.00
CA GLU A 25 -0.88 11.54 15.27
C GLU A 25 0.23 11.40 14.23
N TRP A 26 0.05 10.52 13.26
CA TRP A 26 1.04 10.30 12.21
C TRP A 26 1.01 11.46 11.20
N ASP A 27 2.11 12.19 11.11
CA ASP A 27 2.22 13.36 10.24
C ASP A 27 2.45 12.92 8.79
N VAL A 28 1.38 12.80 8.04
CA VAL A 28 1.42 12.29 6.66
C VAL A 28 0.65 13.18 5.71
N GLU A 29 1.05 13.16 4.45
CA GLU A 29 0.31 13.73 3.34
C GLU A 29 -0.25 12.57 2.52
N ILE A 30 -1.59 12.42 2.54
CA ILE A 30 -2.27 11.28 1.96
C ILE A 30 -2.70 11.57 0.52
N SER A 31 -2.30 10.67 -0.40
CA SER A 31 -2.80 10.65 -1.77
C SER A 31 -3.51 9.32 -2.01
N GLN A 32 -4.37 9.27 -3.00
CA GLN A 32 -5.16 8.08 -3.32
C GLN A 32 -5.05 7.75 -4.80
N ALA A 33 -5.12 6.45 -5.11
CA ALA A 33 -5.15 5.95 -6.47
C ALA A 33 -6.21 4.84 -6.57
N GLY A 34 -6.97 4.83 -7.65
CA GLY A 34 -8.06 3.87 -7.87
C GLY A 34 -7.67 2.69 -8.76
N ASN A 35 -6.46 2.68 -9.31
CA ASN A 35 -5.94 1.57 -10.11
C ASN A 35 -4.41 1.62 -10.15
N GLY A 36 -3.81 0.59 -10.74
CA GLY A 36 -2.36 0.46 -10.76
C GLY A 36 -1.64 1.51 -11.61
N VAL A 37 -2.28 2.00 -12.67
CA VAL A 37 -1.68 3.04 -13.52
C VAL A 37 -1.59 4.35 -12.73
N GLU A 38 -2.65 4.75 -12.05
CA GLU A 38 -2.65 5.92 -11.17
C GLU A 38 -1.62 5.79 -10.05
N ALA A 39 -1.48 4.57 -9.50
CA ALA A 39 -0.50 4.30 -8.45
C ALA A 39 0.93 4.55 -8.94
N ILE A 40 1.27 4.08 -10.13
CA ILE A 40 2.60 4.28 -10.72
C ILE A 40 2.86 5.76 -10.99
N GLU A 41 1.86 6.47 -11.52
CA GLU A 41 1.98 7.92 -11.76
C GLU A 41 2.24 8.68 -10.46
N ALA A 42 1.50 8.37 -9.39
CA ALA A 42 1.69 8.99 -8.08
C ALA A 42 3.06 8.64 -7.49
N TYR A 43 3.50 7.41 -7.65
CA TYR A 43 4.83 6.98 -7.22
C TYR A 43 5.92 7.83 -7.89
N ARG A 44 5.83 7.99 -9.21
CA ARG A 44 6.79 8.80 -9.97
C ARG A 44 6.77 10.27 -9.59
N ALA A 45 5.62 10.76 -9.12
CA ALA A 45 5.47 12.13 -8.63
C ALA A 45 5.96 12.33 -7.19
N GLY A 46 6.54 11.30 -6.57
CA GLY A 46 7.08 11.38 -5.21
C GLY A 46 6.03 11.32 -4.11
N LYS A 47 4.85 10.78 -4.41
CA LYS A 47 3.71 10.76 -3.47
C LYS A 47 3.60 9.46 -2.67
N ALA A 48 4.57 8.56 -2.77
CA ALA A 48 4.48 7.23 -2.18
C ALA A 48 5.78 6.82 -1.48
N ALA A 49 6.18 7.55 -0.44
CA ALA A 49 7.24 7.05 0.45
C ALA A 49 6.77 5.75 1.13
N VAL A 50 5.48 5.70 1.48
CA VAL A 50 4.80 4.47 1.92
C VAL A 50 3.59 4.27 1.02
N MET A 51 3.39 3.04 0.55
CA MET A 51 2.26 2.69 -0.29
C MET A 51 1.47 1.55 0.33
N PHE A 52 0.17 1.77 0.53
CA PHE A 52 -0.77 0.71 0.90
C PHE A 52 -1.42 0.23 -0.40
N LEU A 53 -1.17 -1.01 -0.78
CA LEU A 53 -1.48 -1.52 -2.11
C LEU A 53 -2.41 -2.72 -2.07
N ASP A 54 -3.59 -2.60 -2.68
CA ASP A 54 -4.48 -3.72 -2.91
C ASP A 54 -3.98 -4.55 -4.10
N LEU A 55 -4.22 -5.86 -4.06
CA LEU A 55 -3.78 -6.77 -5.13
C LEU A 55 -4.79 -6.88 -6.27
N THR A 56 -6.08 -6.77 -5.97
CA THR A 56 -7.14 -6.99 -6.97
C THR A 56 -7.72 -5.67 -7.44
N MET A 57 -7.31 -5.22 -8.62
CA MET A 57 -7.76 -3.96 -9.21
C MET A 57 -7.88 -4.11 -10.72
N PRO A 58 -8.79 -3.33 -11.37
CA PRO A 58 -8.86 -3.31 -12.82
C PRO A 58 -7.68 -2.56 -13.44
N VAL A 59 -7.50 -2.69 -14.72
CA VAL A 59 -6.48 -2.06 -15.55
C VAL A 59 -5.09 -2.63 -15.27
N LEU A 60 -4.57 -2.43 -14.06
CA LEU A 60 -3.30 -3.01 -13.61
C LEU A 60 -3.45 -3.37 -12.14
N ASP A 61 -3.23 -4.64 -11.80
CA ASP A 61 -3.36 -5.13 -10.43
C ASP A 61 -2.12 -4.81 -9.57
N GLY A 62 -2.18 -5.18 -8.29
CA GLY A 62 -1.10 -4.90 -7.36
C GLY A 62 0.21 -5.61 -7.70
N PHE A 63 0.14 -6.81 -8.28
CA PHE A 63 1.35 -7.50 -8.75
C PHE A 63 2.02 -6.73 -9.88
N GLY A 64 1.22 -6.18 -10.80
CA GLY A 64 1.73 -5.35 -11.88
C GLY A 64 2.37 -4.05 -11.38
N VAL A 65 1.78 -3.44 -10.35
CA VAL A 65 2.38 -2.26 -9.72
C VAL A 65 3.74 -2.59 -9.11
N LEU A 66 3.83 -3.66 -8.32
CA LEU A 66 5.10 -4.08 -7.70
C LEU A 66 6.17 -4.36 -8.75
N GLU A 67 5.81 -5.04 -9.83
CA GLU A 67 6.75 -5.31 -10.92
C GLU A 67 7.27 -4.02 -11.55
N ALA A 68 6.38 -3.06 -11.81
CA ALA A 68 6.77 -1.77 -12.37
C ALA A 68 7.69 -0.98 -11.43
N LEU A 69 7.37 -0.96 -10.13
CA LEU A 69 8.20 -0.26 -9.14
C LEU A 69 9.59 -0.89 -9.03
N ARG A 70 9.68 -2.21 -9.10
CA ARG A 70 10.97 -2.91 -9.06
C ARG A 70 11.86 -2.51 -10.24
N LYS A 71 11.29 -2.31 -11.39
CA LYS A 71 12.03 -1.85 -12.58
C LYS A 71 12.54 -0.42 -12.43
N GLU A 72 11.95 0.36 -11.51
CA GLU A 72 12.32 1.74 -11.21
C GLU A 72 13.00 1.87 -9.85
N ASP A 73 13.74 0.84 -9.42
CA ASP A 73 14.52 0.80 -8.18
C ASP A 73 13.69 0.77 -6.88
N LEU A 74 12.41 0.47 -6.95
CA LEU A 74 11.50 0.31 -5.80
C LEU A 74 11.81 1.25 -4.62
N ASN A 75 11.57 2.54 -4.81
CA ASN A 75 11.83 3.55 -3.78
C ASN A 75 10.56 3.89 -2.99
N SER A 76 9.92 2.87 -2.42
CA SER A 76 8.69 2.98 -1.64
C SER A 76 8.62 1.81 -0.67
N MET A 77 8.13 2.06 0.54
CA MET A 77 7.81 1.00 1.49
C MET A 77 6.40 0.52 1.16
N VAL A 78 6.26 -0.65 0.54
CA VAL A 78 4.97 -1.17 0.08
C VAL A 78 4.40 -2.13 1.10
N ILE A 79 3.22 -1.81 1.60
CA ILE A 79 2.41 -2.67 2.48
C ILE A 79 1.22 -3.14 1.67
N VAL A 80 1.16 -4.43 1.38
CA VAL A 80 0.04 -5.00 0.63
C VAL A 80 -1.13 -5.22 1.57
N VAL A 81 -2.31 -4.76 1.16
CA VAL A 81 -3.55 -4.90 1.92
C VAL A 81 -4.56 -5.62 1.03
N SER A 82 -4.90 -6.86 1.36
CA SER A 82 -5.71 -7.69 0.46
C SER A 82 -6.66 -8.61 1.21
N ALA A 83 -7.78 -8.94 0.56
CA ALA A 83 -8.67 -9.99 1.02
C ALA A 83 -8.19 -11.38 0.60
N ASP A 84 -7.28 -11.47 -0.35
CA ASP A 84 -6.66 -12.73 -0.78
C ASP A 84 -5.63 -13.18 0.25
N ILE A 85 -5.93 -14.28 0.93
CA ILE A 85 -5.10 -14.80 2.02
C ILE A 85 -4.30 -16.03 1.63
N GLN A 86 -4.26 -16.37 0.34
CA GLN A 86 -3.52 -17.55 -0.10
C GLN A 86 -2.02 -17.37 0.17
N PRO A 87 -1.36 -18.38 0.78
CA PRO A 87 0.08 -18.28 1.07
C PRO A 87 0.93 -17.96 -0.17
N VAL A 88 0.54 -18.47 -1.33
CA VAL A 88 1.26 -18.20 -2.58
C VAL A 88 1.27 -16.71 -2.91
N ALA A 89 0.12 -16.03 -2.74
CA ALA A 89 0.03 -14.60 -2.99
C ALA A 89 0.91 -13.81 -2.01
N GLN A 90 0.89 -14.19 -0.74
CA GLN A 90 1.72 -13.55 0.29
C GLN A 90 3.21 -13.70 -0.01
N GLU A 91 3.65 -14.91 -0.30
CA GLU A 91 5.04 -15.19 -0.65
C GLU A 91 5.47 -14.40 -1.89
N ARG A 92 4.60 -14.34 -2.89
CA ARG A 92 4.88 -13.66 -4.14
C ARG A 92 5.11 -12.17 -3.94
N VAL A 93 4.24 -11.48 -3.18
CA VAL A 93 4.40 -10.04 -2.96
C VAL A 93 5.62 -9.72 -2.11
N MET A 94 5.94 -10.57 -1.13
CA MET A 94 7.15 -10.38 -0.33
C MET A 94 8.41 -10.57 -1.18
N ALA A 95 8.41 -11.56 -2.07
CA ALA A 95 9.51 -11.77 -3.02
C ALA A 95 9.64 -10.62 -4.01
N MET A 96 8.55 -9.91 -4.30
CA MET A 96 8.53 -8.76 -5.19
C MET A 96 8.86 -7.44 -4.50
N GLY A 97 9.18 -7.46 -3.22
CA GLY A 97 9.69 -6.30 -2.51
C GLY A 97 8.71 -5.63 -1.54
N ALA A 98 7.51 -6.17 -1.34
CA ALA A 98 6.62 -5.66 -0.29
C ALA A 98 7.26 -5.92 1.08
N ILE A 99 7.10 -4.98 2.01
CA ILE A 99 7.64 -5.15 3.36
C ILE A 99 6.68 -5.87 4.28
N ALA A 100 5.39 -5.84 3.98
CA ALA A 100 4.37 -6.47 4.83
C ALA A 100 3.15 -6.84 4.01
N PHE A 101 2.37 -7.77 4.54
CA PHE A 101 1.07 -8.18 4.00
C PHE A 101 0.05 -8.08 5.11
N VAL A 102 -1.03 -7.34 4.86
CA VAL A 102 -2.12 -7.14 5.82
C VAL A 102 -3.41 -7.68 5.22
N LYS A 103 -4.09 -8.53 5.97
CA LYS A 103 -5.36 -9.11 5.55
C LYS A 103 -6.51 -8.14 5.83
N LYS A 104 -7.39 -7.95 4.84
CA LYS A 104 -8.67 -7.24 5.05
C LYS A 104 -9.63 -8.10 5.90
N PRO A 105 -10.51 -7.48 6.70
CA PRO A 105 -10.68 -6.04 6.90
C PRO A 105 -9.59 -5.45 7.79
N VAL A 106 -9.23 -4.20 7.52
CA VAL A 106 -8.21 -3.50 8.32
C VAL A 106 -8.81 -2.95 9.60
N SER A 107 -7.97 -2.81 10.63
CA SER A 107 -8.31 -2.12 11.88
C SER A 107 -7.18 -1.16 12.25
N ALA A 108 -7.49 -0.17 13.08
CA ALA A 108 -6.49 0.77 13.56
C ALA A 108 -5.35 0.05 14.30
N GLU A 109 -5.69 -0.94 15.12
CA GLU A 109 -4.72 -1.73 15.87
C GLU A 109 -3.79 -2.51 14.93
N LEU A 110 -4.35 -3.20 13.93
CA LEU A 110 -3.58 -3.99 12.98
C LEU A 110 -2.62 -3.11 12.18
N ILE A 111 -3.10 -2.00 11.65
CA ILE A 111 -2.28 -1.07 10.88
C ILE A 111 -1.17 -0.47 11.75
N SER A 112 -1.50 -0.02 12.96
CA SER A 112 -0.52 0.53 13.89
C SER A 112 0.58 -0.47 14.23
N ASN A 113 0.20 -1.73 14.49
CA ASN A 113 1.16 -2.80 14.80
C ASN A 113 2.11 -3.06 13.63
N VAL A 114 1.61 -3.10 12.41
CA VAL A 114 2.44 -3.30 11.21
C VAL A 114 3.41 -2.13 11.03
N LEU A 115 2.93 -0.91 11.15
CA LEU A 115 3.78 0.27 10.99
C LEU A 115 4.91 0.30 12.03
N LYS A 116 4.62 -0.07 13.26
CA LYS A 116 5.63 -0.16 14.33
C LYS A 116 6.61 -1.30 14.10
N GLN A 117 6.10 -2.46 13.68
CA GLN A 117 6.93 -3.65 13.45
C GLN A 117 8.01 -3.41 12.40
N TYR A 118 7.69 -2.65 11.36
CA TYR A 118 8.62 -2.40 10.25
C TYR A 118 9.30 -1.04 10.34
N GLY A 119 9.18 -0.36 11.48
CA GLY A 119 9.91 0.88 11.73
C GLY A 119 9.40 2.08 10.95
N VAL A 120 8.16 2.05 10.49
CA VAL A 120 7.57 3.17 9.75
C VAL A 120 7.15 4.30 10.71
N ILE A 121 6.74 3.92 11.93
CA ILE A 121 6.40 4.89 12.98
C ILE A 121 7.10 4.56 14.29
#